data_8635d75c69f1f49ea127f11e2e7f6304
#
_entry.id   8635d75c69f1f49ea127f11e2e7f6304
#
_cell.length_a   1.000
_cell.length_b   1.000
_cell.length_c   1.000
_cell.angle_alpha   90.00
_cell.angle_beta   90.00
_cell.angle_gamma   90.00
#
_symmetry.space_group_name_H-M   'P 1'
#
loop_
_entity.id
_entity.type
_entity.pdbx_description
1 polymer ?
#
loop_
_entity_poly.entity_id
_entity_poly.type
_entity_poly.pdbx_seq_one_letter_code
_entity_poly.pdbx_strand_id
1 'polypeptide(L)'
;MYTISIKLDMNRIPPEAFGALREKHHIWYKTYFDAGKFLMFGTRPDNSGESFIIAQGTVEDLEEAVQFDAYYAEQLATYEIREYKVTLFNEAIKNYID
;
A
#
# COMPACT_ATOMS: atom_id res chain seq x y z
N MET A 1 7.74 8.29 10.53
CA MET A 1 7.49 7.24 9.55
C MET A 1 6.09 6.68 9.77
N TYR A 2 5.45 6.25 8.69
CA TYR A 2 4.07 5.76 8.72
C TYR A 2 4.00 4.37 8.11
N THR A 3 3.03 3.60 8.57
CA THR A 3 2.60 2.41 7.84
C THR A 3 1.21 2.67 7.26
N ILE A 4 0.97 2.13 6.07
CA ILE A 4 -0.35 2.09 5.47
C ILE A 4 -0.70 0.62 5.30
N SER A 5 -1.71 0.16 6.03
CA SER A 5 -2.23 -1.20 5.85
C SER A 5 -3.40 -1.14 4.89
N ILE A 6 -3.38 -1.97 3.87
CA ILE A 6 -4.42 -2.03 2.84
C ILE A 6 -5.00 -3.44 2.85
N LYS A 7 -6.31 -3.52 2.99
CA LYS A 7 -7.03 -4.80 2.97
C LYS A 7 -8.13 -4.74 1.93
N LEU A 8 -8.00 -5.56 0.90
CA LEU A 8 -9.02 -5.65 -0.14
C LEU A 8 -10.24 -6.41 0.37
N ASP A 9 -11.43 -5.94 -0.01
CA ASP A 9 -12.66 -6.69 0.20
C ASP A 9 -12.87 -7.60 -1.02
N MET A 10 -12.33 -8.80 -0.93
CA MET A 10 -12.32 -9.75 -2.05
C MET A 10 -13.73 -10.15 -2.49
N ASN A 11 -14.72 -10.04 -1.59
CA ASN A 11 -16.11 -10.37 -1.91
C ASN A 11 -16.78 -9.30 -2.76
N ARG A 12 -16.25 -8.07 -2.75
CA ARG A 12 -16.83 -6.94 -3.49
C ARG A 12 -16.16 -6.68 -4.82
N ILE A 13 -15.01 -7.30 -5.07
CA ILE A 13 -14.27 -7.09 -6.31
C ILE A 13 -14.74 -8.11 -7.35
N PRO A 14 -15.34 -7.65 -8.47
CA PRO A 14 -15.73 -8.58 -9.54
C PRO A 14 -14.51 -9.30 -10.09
N PRO A 15 -14.56 -10.63 -10.27
CA PRO A 15 -13.40 -11.37 -10.79
C PRO A 15 -12.87 -10.83 -12.12
N GLU A 16 -13.78 -10.41 -13.00
CA GLU A 16 -13.42 -9.88 -14.32
C GLU A 16 -12.72 -8.51 -14.25
N ALA A 17 -12.89 -7.76 -13.16
CA ALA A 17 -12.26 -6.45 -12.97
C ALA A 17 -10.93 -6.53 -12.22
N PHE A 18 -10.64 -7.67 -11.59
CA PHE A 18 -9.51 -7.78 -10.66
C PHE A 18 -8.16 -7.48 -11.34
N GLY A 19 -7.95 -8.01 -12.55
CA GLY A 19 -6.69 -7.81 -13.26
C GLY A 19 -6.41 -6.35 -13.58
N ALA A 20 -7.42 -5.62 -14.07
CA ALA A 20 -7.27 -4.20 -14.41
C ALA A 20 -7.07 -3.34 -13.14
N LEU A 21 -7.80 -3.64 -12.07
CA LEU A 21 -7.65 -2.93 -10.80
C LEU A 21 -6.27 -3.16 -10.20
N ARG A 22 -5.78 -4.39 -10.25
CA ARG A 22 -4.47 -4.75 -9.74
C ARG A 22 -3.36 -4.02 -10.48
N GLU A 23 -3.48 -3.90 -11.80
CA GLU A 23 -2.50 -3.17 -12.61
C GLU A 23 -2.49 -1.69 -12.26
N LYS A 24 -3.67 -1.08 -12.11
CA LYS A 24 -3.77 0.33 -11.72
C LYS A 24 -3.24 0.57 -10.30
N HIS A 25 -3.51 -0.35 -9.39
CA HIS A 25 -2.99 -0.30 -8.03
C HIS A 25 -1.44 -0.35 -8.05
N HIS A 26 -0.87 -1.24 -8.87
CA HIS A 26 0.58 -1.34 -9.04
C HIS A 26 1.17 -0.02 -9.54
N ILE A 27 0.57 0.60 -10.55
CA ILE A 27 1.02 1.88 -11.09
C ILE A 27 0.94 2.96 -10.00
N TRP A 28 -0.12 2.95 -9.19
CA TRP A 28 -0.30 3.90 -8.11
C TRP A 28 0.83 3.82 -7.09
N TYR A 29 1.10 2.65 -6.51
CA TYR A 29 2.14 2.58 -5.49
C TYR A 29 3.54 2.79 -6.06
N LYS A 30 3.78 2.38 -7.31
CA LYS A 30 5.06 2.63 -7.98
C LYS A 30 5.30 4.13 -8.18
N THR A 31 4.26 4.87 -8.50
CA THR A 31 4.33 6.33 -8.67
C THR A 31 4.79 7.01 -7.38
N TYR A 32 4.18 6.65 -6.26
CA TYR A 32 4.57 7.22 -4.97
C TYR A 32 5.93 6.71 -4.48
N PHE A 33 6.27 5.49 -4.83
CA PHE A 33 7.60 4.94 -4.55
C PHE A 33 8.68 5.72 -5.31
N ASP A 34 8.47 5.96 -6.59
CA ASP A 34 9.43 6.70 -7.42
C ASP A 34 9.56 8.16 -6.96
N ALA A 35 8.50 8.72 -6.40
CA ALA A 35 8.52 10.08 -5.82
C ALA A 35 9.17 10.13 -4.44
N GLY A 36 9.59 9.00 -3.87
CA GLY A 36 10.20 8.93 -2.55
C GLY A 36 9.23 9.02 -1.38
N LYS A 37 7.93 8.94 -1.64
CA LYS A 37 6.89 8.98 -0.58
C LYS A 37 6.69 7.62 0.06
N PHE A 38 6.68 6.56 -0.74
CA PHE A 38 6.59 5.18 -0.28
C PHE A 38 7.99 4.58 -0.31
N LEU A 39 8.40 3.95 0.79
CA LEU A 39 9.76 3.43 0.96
C LEU A 39 9.83 1.92 0.81
N MET A 40 8.73 1.23 1.07
CA MET A 40 8.66 -0.22 1.01
C MET A 40 7.21 -0.62 0.80
N PHE A 41 7.00 -1.64 -0.03
CA PHE A 41 5.69 -2.24 -0.27
C PHE A 41 5.81 -3.75 -0.14
N GLY A 42 4.88 -4.37 0.57
CA GLY A 42 4.84 -5.82 0.72
C GLY A 42 3.41 -6.33 0.72
N THR A 43 3.24 -7.57 0.28
CA THR A 43 1.96 -8.26 0.28
C THR A 43 2.04 -9.54 1.08
N ARG A 44 0.92 -9.96 1.64
CA ARG A 44 0.84 -11.30 2.25
C ARG A 44 0.88 -12.36 1.15
N PRO A 45 1.66 -13.44 1.34
CA PRO A 45 1.78 -14.46 0.31
C PRO A 45 0.58 -15.42 0.23
N ASP A 46 -0.42 -15.25 1.10
CA ASP A 46 -1.59 -16.13 1.22
C ASP A 46 -2.76 -15.74 0.30
N ASN A 47 -2.57 -14.77 -0.59
CA ASN A 47 -3.61 -14.25 -1.49
C ASN A 47 -4.83 -13.67 -0.76
N SER A 48 -4.65 -13.22 0.49
CA SER A 48 -5.73 -12.62 1.28
C SER A 48 -6.14 -11.24 0.82
N GLY A 49 -5.30 -10.60 -0.01
CA GLY A 49 -5.51 -9.21 -0.43
C GLY A 49 -5.00 -8.19 0.56
N GLU A 50 -4.21 -8.62 1.55
CA GLU A 50 -3.58 -7.69 2.48
C GLU A 50 -2.20 -7.28 1.99
N SER A 51 -1.91 -5.99 2.13
CA SER A 51 -0.61 -5.42 1.82
C SER A 51 -0.28 -4.32 2.84
N PHE A 52 0.99 -3.93 2.84
CA PHE A 52 1.43 -2.81 3.67
C PHE A 52 2.40 -1.94 2.91
N ILE A 53 2.46 -0.68 3.31
CA ILE A 53 3.41 0.30 2.79
C ILE A 53 4.10 0.95 3.98
N ILE A 54 5.42 1.11 3.88
CA ILE A 54 6.18 1.99 4.76
C ILE A 54 6.31 3.31 4.03
N ALA A 55 5.89 4.41 4.66
CA ALA A 55 5.80 5.71 4.01
C ALA A 55 6.39 6.81 4.88
N GLN A 56 6.77 7.91 4.22
CA GLN A 56 7.22 9.12 4.88
C GLN A 56 6.44 10.33 4.38
N GLY A 57 6.54 11.43 5.10
CA GLY A 57 5.80 12.66 4.83
C GLY A 57 4.87 12.98 5.98
N THR A 58 3.76 13.65 5.67
CA THR A 58 2.75 13.99 6.66
C THR A 58 1.54 13.06 6.54
N VAL A 59 0.77 12.93 7.63
CA VAL A 59 -0.43 12.11 7.58
C VAL A 59 -1.43 12.65 6.55
N GLU A 60 -1.50 13.97 6.40
CA GLU A 60 -2.39 14.62 5.42
C GLU A 60 -2.02 14.23 4.00
N ASP A 61 -0.73 14.23 3.68
CA ASP A 61 -0.24 13.80 2.36
C ASP A 61 -0.60 12.34 2.09
N LEU A 62 -0.49 11.48 3.10
CA LEU A 62 -0.77 10.06 2.94
C LEU A 62 -2.26 9.78 2.85
N GLU A 63 -3.09 10.50 3.59
CA GLU A 63 -4.55 10.42 3.47
C GLU A 63 -5.01 10.83 2.07
N GLU A 64 -4.37 11.84 1.49
CA GLU A 64 -4.64 12.25 0.11
C GLU A 64 -4.16 11.17 -0.87
N ALA A 65 -2.96 10.63 -0.66
CA ALA A 65 -2.37 9.64 -1.55
C ALA A 65 -3.24 8.39 -1.70
N VAL A 66 -3.81 7.86 -0.61
CA VAL A 66 -4.62 6.65 -0.68
C VAL A 66 -5.90 6.83 -1.48
N GLN A 67 -6.40 8.07 -1.60
CA GLN A 67 -7.60 8.36 -2.39
C GLN A 67 -7.40 8.12 -3.88
N PHE A 68 -6.15 8.09 -4.33
CA PHE A 68 -5.82 7.84 -5.74
C PHE A 68 -5.58 6.36 -6.05
N ASP A 69 -5.62 5.50 -5.05
CA ASP A 69 -5.52 4.06 -5.28
C ASP A 69 -6.75 3.55 -6.04
N ALA A 70 -6.52 2.59 -6.93
CA ALA A 70 -7.57 2.02 -7.78
C ALA A 70 -8.75 1.44 -6.99
N TYR A 71 -8.51 0.96 -5.78
CA TYR A 71 -9.54 0.34 -4.94
C TYR A 71 -10.30 1.33 -4.08
N TYR A 72 -9.89 2.59 -4.03
CA TYR A 72 -10.45 3.56 -3.09
C TYR A 72 -11.85 4.04 -3.51
N ALA A 73 -12.01 4.42 -4.77
CA ALA A 73 -13.20 5.13 -5.25
C ALA A 73 -14.51 4.35 -5.00
N GLU A 74 -14.47 3.04 -5.17
CA GLU A 74 -15.65 2.17 -4.98
C GLU A 74 -15.62 1.45 -3.64
N GLN A 75 -14.75 1.88 -2.74
CA GLN A 75 -14.61 1.31 -1.40
C GLN A 75 -14.34 -0.20 -1.42
N LEU A 76 -13.46 -0.62 -2.31
CA LEU A 76 -13.08 -2.02 -2.48
C LEU A 76 -11.95 -2.44 -1.54
N ALA A 77 -11.42 -1.51 -0.76
CA ALA A 77 -10.38 -1.76 0.22
C ALA A 77 -10.56 -0.87 1.43
N THR A 78 -10.00 -1.30 2.55
CA THR A 78 -9.85 -0.45 3.73
C THR A 78 -8.39 -0.06 3.89
N TYR A 79 -8.16 1.16 4.39
CA TYR A 79 -6.84 1.73 4.55
C TYR A 79 -6.67 2.18 6.00
N GLU A 80 -5.54 1.82 6.59
CA GLU A 80 -5.23 2.22 7.96
C GLU A 80 -3.84 2.84 7.98
N ILE A 81 -3.76 4.11 8.34
CA ILE A 81 -2.52 4.88 8.41
C ILE A 81 -2.14 5.03 9.87
N ARG A 82 -0.92 4.57 10.22
CA ARG A 82 -0.41 4.66 11.60
C ARG A 82 0.97 5.29 11.59
N GLU A 83 1.20 6.16 12.56
CA GLU A 83 2.52 6.76 12.75
C GLU A 83 3.37 5.91 13.70
N TYR A 84 4.65 5.78 13.36
CA TYR A 84 5.64 5.10 14.18
C TYR A 84 6.90 5.93 14.27
N LYS A 85 7.51 5.92 15.45
CA LYS A 85 8.84 6.45 15.66
C LYS A 85 9.83 5.28 15.54
N VAL A 86 10.71 5.35 14.55
CA VAL A 86 11.70 4.29 14.34
C VAL A 86 12.82 4.47 15.35
N THR A 87 13.10 3.44 16.13
CA THR A 87 14.15 3.46 17.13
C THR A 87 15.37 2.63 16.72
N LEU A 88 15.17 1.61 15.88
CA LEU A 88 16.26 0.73 15.41
C LEU A 88 16.01 0.38 13.95
N PHE A 89 17.10 0.27 13.21
CA PHE A 89 17.09 -0.11 11.81
C PHE A 89 18.31 -1.00 11.55
N ASN A 90 18.08 -2.14 10.88
CA ASN A 90 19.16 -3.03 10.46
C ASN A 90 19.16 -3.11 8.94
N GLU A 91 20.32 -2.88 8.32
CA GLU A 91 20.44 -2.88 6.86
C GLU A 91 20.14 -4.24 6.22
N ALA A 92 20.15 -5.31 6.99
CA ALA A 92 19.78 -6.63 6.50
C ALA A 92 18.35 -6.70 5.95
N ILE A 93 17.52 -5.70 6.24
CA ILE A 93 16.14 -5.62 5.72
C ILE A 93 16.11 -5.68 4.19
N LYS A 94 17.13 -5.13 3.52
CA LYS A 94 17.19 -5.14 2.05
C LYS A 94 17.39 -6.53 1.45
N ASN A 95 17.77 -7.52 2.28
CA ASN A 95 17.94 -8.91 1.82
C ASN A 95 16.60 -9.64 1.63
N TYR A 96 15.48 -9.03 2.06
CA TYR A 96 14.14 -9.62 1.96
C TYR A 96 13.37 -9.20 0.71
N ILE A 97 14.04 -8.58 -0.24
CA ILE A 97 13.41 -8.23 -1.52
C ILE A 97 13.60 -9.41 -2.47
N ASP A 98 12.50 -9.97 -2.88
CA ASP A 98 12.49 -11.11 -3.80
C ASP A 98 12.68 -10.69 -5.25
#